data_54bb375fbbaa0c5707d77f3b94171f34
#
_entry.id   54bb375fbbaa0c5707d77f3b94171f34
#
_cell.length_a   1.000
_cell.length_b   1.000
_cell.length_c   1.000
_cell.angle_alpha   90.00
_cell.angle_beta   90.00
_cell.angle_gamma   90.00
#
_symmetry.space_group_name_H-M   'P 1'
#
loop_
_entity.id
_entity.type
_entity.pdbx_description
1 polymer ?
#
loop_
_entity_poly.entity_id
_entity_poly.type
_entity_poly.pdbx_seq_one_letter_code
_entity_poly.pdbx_strand_id
1 'polypeptide(L)'
;MGSFNFNLFTKTKKRLSYNALVYGAMGSGKSTLLKKLIEVQALFGDYVRILDPSGEYQPLVEALGGKYLSLDGRDGILNEFEIQKTDENEGTCWVQHVSKLTAIYRLRRQNQCGQNELNTYSKLLLDFYISFGIIPKDGKITQQTPICGLPSEYYPTMSDFLTYLNKRIQEYEPSVDAEHGELGKKFLLQADEVRSTYENLVRNYGSLLDGHTSIQNISQTQILCFNVYTVLKLEPAICSGILYNALMMYWDHCVRVGSRMKALYENREIAERDIIHSMVIMDESHHILNAQFVDCVRQMTVMAREMRKYFSGIVFATQLITDNLKGDNASTEEKAVQDLFDLATYRFIGKQTATCIPVLESKFPGMYTETELYRIPSLDMGSFMVTAGDQNLEVKFFITETEDHLFAGGR
;
A
#
# COMPACT_ATOMS: atom_id res chain seq x y z
N MET A 1 -9.22 -32.98 19.56
CA MET A 1 -9.14 -31.81 18.67
C MET A 1 -10.18 -30.83 19.14
N GLY A 2 -9.84 -29.57 19.39
CA GLY A 2 -10.77 -28.49 19.73
C GLY A 2 -10.95 -27.58 18.52
N SER A 3 -12.10 -26.89 18.42
CA SER A 3 -12.28 -25.81 17.44
C SER A 3 -11.63 -24.53 17.98
N PHE A 4 -10.94 -23.79 17.13
CA PHE A 4 -10.33 -22.50 17.45
C PHE A 4 -11.06 -21.41 16.68
N ASN A 5 -11.64 -20.44 17.38
CA ASN A 5 -12.25 -19.29 16.77
C ASN A 5 -11.24 -18.14 16.75
N PHE A 6 -10.90 -17.65 15.57
CA PHE A 6 -9.89 -16.64 15.35
C PHE A 6 -10.49 -15.41 14.66
N ASN A 7 -10.28 -14.24 15.26
CA ASN A 7 -10.62 -12.96 14.65
C ASN A 7 -9.41 -12.02 14.81
N LEU A 8 -8.87 -11.54 13.69
CA LEU A 8 -7.76 -10.59 13.65
C LEU A 8 -8.08 -9.28 14.38
N PHE A 9 -9.31 -8.84 14.36
CA PHE A 9 -9.76 -7.57 14.95
C PHE A 9 -10.11 -7.67 16.44
N THR A 10 -9.84 -8.81 17.08
CA THR A 10 -10.01 -8.94 18.53
C THR A 10 -8.93 -8.16 19.28
N LYS A 11 -9.35 -7.15 20.04
CA LYS A 11 -8.47 -6.33 20.88
C LYS A 11 -8.37 -6.89 22.29
N THR A 12 -7.17 -7.10 22.80
CA THR A 12 -6.90 -7.47 24.19
C THR A 12 -5.69 -6.69 24.71
N LYS A 13 -5.36 -6.84 26.01
CA LYS A 13 -4.14 -6.25 26.59
C LYS A 13 -2.85 -6.76 25.95
N LYS A 14 -2.88 -7.92 25.29
CA LYS A 14 -1.74 -8.59 24.66
C LYS A 14 -1.77 -8.54 23.13
N ARG A 15 -2.92 -8.18 22.55
CA ARG A 15 -3.12 -8.04 21.10
C ARG A 15 -3.25 -6.56 20.80
N LEU A 16 -2.11 -5.93 20.47
CA LEU A 16 -1.98 -4.48 20.41
C LEU A 16 -2.17 -3.91 19.00
N SER A 17 -2.09 -4.72 17.96
CA SER A 17 -2.36 -4.33 16.56
C SER A 17 -3.18 -5.42 15.87
N TYR A 18 -3.69 -5.12 14.70
CA TYR A 18 -4.41 -6.07 13.84
C TYR A 18 -3.53 -6.55 12.68
N ASN A 19 -2.23 -6.29 12.77
CA ASN A 19 -1.29 -6.68 11.73
C ASN A 19 -0.88 -8.14 11.89
N ALA A 20 -0.72 -8.82 10.75
CA ALA A 20 -0.34 -10.21 10.70
C ALA A 20 0.80 -10.48 9.72
N LEU A 21 1.61 -11.48 10.03
CA LEU A 21 2.60 -12.08 9.15
C LEU A 21 2.19 -13.50 8.81
N VAL A 22 2.29 -13.86 7.54
CA VAL A 22 2.02 -15.22 7.07
C VAL A 22 3.25 -15.73 6.33
N TYR A 23 3.90 -16.74 6.89
CA TYR A 23 5.03 -17.42 6.29
C TYR A 23 4.63 -18.84 5.90
N GLY A 24 4.96 -19.24 4.68
CA GLY A 24 4.66 -20.59 4.24
C GLY A 24 5.35 -20.94 2.95
N ALA A 25 6.22 -21.95 2.97
CA ALA A 25 6.85 -22.47 1.76
C ALA A 25 5.79 -22.89 0.73
N MET A 26 6.18 -23.03 -0.52
CA MET A 26 5.30 -23.50 -1.58
C MET A 26 4.63 -24.82 -1.18
N GLY A 27 3.30 -24.91 -1.34
CA GLY A 27 2.51 -26.07 -0.91
C GLY A 27 2.17 -26.14 0.57
N SER A 28 2.54 -25.14 1.38
CA SER A 28 2.17 -25.10 2.81
C SER A 28 0.70 -24.76 3.09
N GLY A 29 -0.03 -24.22 2.10
CA GLY A 29 -1.39 -23.71 2.24
C GLY A 29 -1.50 -22.21 2.54
N LYS A 30 -0.42 -21.44 2.34
CA LYS A 30 -0.39 -19.98 2.55
C LYS A 30 -1.50 -19.23 1.80
N SER A 31 -1.62 -19.42 0.49
CA SER A 31 -2.63 -18.75 -0.32
C SER A 31 -4.06 -19.18 0.07
N THR A 32 -4.25 -20.45 0.46
CA THR A 32 -5.52 -20.96 1.00
C THR A 32 -5.90 -20.24 2.29
N LEU A 33 -4.96 -20.06 3.21
CA LEU A 33 -5.19 -19.31 4.46
C LEU A 33 -5.56 -17.84 4.16
N LEU A 34 -4.85 -17.18 3.25
CA LEU A 34 -5.16 -15.79 2.88
C LEU A 34 -6.55 -15.68 2.25
N LYS A 35 -6.91 -16.58 1.33
CA LYS A 35 -8.23 -16.64 0.71
C LYS A 35 -9.33 -16.87 1.74
N LYS A 36 -9.08 -17.73 2.74
CA LYS A 36 -9.99 -17.94 3.86
C LYS A 36 -10.17 -16.69 4.73
N LEU A 37 -9.10 -15.97 5.00
CA LEU A 37 -9.18 -14.68 5.72
C LEU A 37 -10.00 -13.66 4.93
N ILE A 38 -9.82 -13.56 3.61
CA ILE A 38 -10.60 -12.68 2.73
C ILE A 38 -12.09 -13.00 2.81
N GLU A 39 -12.43 -14.28 2.62
CA GLU A 39 -13.82 -14.75 2.68
C GLU A 39 -14.48 -14.40 4.01
N VAL A 40 -13.82 -14.71 5.12
CA VAL A 40 -14.35 -14.45 6.46
C VAL A 40 -14.57 -12.96 6.69
N GLN A 41 -13.62 -12.09 6.32
CA GLN A 41 -13.80 -10.65 6.48
C GLN A 41 -14.91 -10.10 5.56
N ALA A 42 -14.99 -10.62 4.34
CA ALA A 42 -16.08 -10.27 3.43
C ALA A 42 -17.48 -10.60 4.02
N LEU A 43 -17.63 -11.77 4.64
CA LEU A 43 -18.87 -12.21 5.28
C LEU A 43 -19.24 -11.35 6.51
N PHE A 44 -18.25 -10.80 7.22
CA PHE A 44 -18.48 -9.83 8.30
C PHE A 44 -18.86 -8.43 7.81
N GLY A 45 -18.81 -8.16 6.51
CA GLY A 45 -19.07 -6.84 5.95
C GLY A 45 -17.87 -5.90 6.00
N ASP A 46 -16.70 -6.41 6.36
CA ASP A 46 -15.45 -5.65 6.41
C ASP A 46 -14.93 -5.33 5.01
N TYR A 47 -14.16 -4.28 4.89
CA TYR A 47 -13.47 -3.94 3.65
C TYR A 47 -12.17 -4.73 3.50
N VAL A 48 -11.95 -5.29 2.30
CA VAL A 48 -10.71 -6.00 1.98
C VAL A 48 -10.02 -5.35 0.79
N ARG A 49 -8.72 -5.10 0.92
CA ARG A 49 -7.84 -4.48 -0.07
C ARG A 49 -6.68 -5.42 -0.34
N ILE A 50 -6.52 -5.89 -1.56
CA ILE A 50 -5.58 -6.95 -1.91
C ILE A 50 -4.59 -6.43 -2.95
N LEU A 51 -3.29 -6.64 -2.73
CA LEU A 51 -2.27 -6.57 -3.76
C LEU A 51 -1.90 -7.99 -4.17
N ASP A 52 -2.19 -8.33 -5.43
CA ASP A 52 -2.02 -9.67 -6.01
C ASP A 52 -0.87 -9.67 -7.03
N PRO A 53 0.32 -10.14 -6.65
CA PRO A 53 1.45 -10.26 -7.55
C PRO A 53 1.44 -11.54 -8.40
N SER A 54 0.57 -12.50 -8.09
CA SER A 54 0.50 -13.81 -8.73
C SER A 54 -0.64 -13.97 -9.73
N GLY A 55 -1.70 -13.17 -9.59
CA GLY A 55 -2.91 -13.28 -10.41
C GLY A 55 -3.90 -14.35 -9.91
N GLU A 56 -3.79 -14.79 -8.65
CA GLU A 56 -4.51 -15.96 -8.13
C GLU A 56 -5.84 -15.62 -7.42
N TYR A 57 -6.13 -14.35 -7.17
CA TYR A 57 -7.27 -13.96 -6.34
C TYR A 57 -8.54 -13.66 -7.14
N GLN A 58 -8.45 -13.55 -8.46
CA GLN A 58 -9.57 -13.15 -9.32
C GLN A 58 -10.84 -13.98 -9.10
N PRO A 59 -10.82 -15.34 -9.12
CA PRO A 59 -12.05 -16.13 -8.96
C PRO A 59 -12.75 -15.88 -7.62
N LEU A 60 -11.97 -15.77 -6.54
CA LEU A 60 -12.52 -15.50 -5.21
C LEU A 60 -13.12 -14.09 -5.11
N VAL A 61 -12.40 -13.08 -5.61
CA VAL A 61 -12.84 -11.68 -5.56
C VAL A 61 -14.16 -11.50 -6.33
N GLU A 62 -14.25 -12.07 -7.53
CA GLU A 62 -15.47 -12.02 -8.35
C GLU A 62 -16.63 -12.77 -7.70
N ALA A 63 -16.40 -13.96 -7.14
CA ALA A 63 -17.43 -14.74 -6.44
C ALA A 63 -17.99 -14.03 -5.20
N LEU A 64 -17.16 -13.22 -4.52
CA LEU A 64 -17.58 -12.40 -3.39
C LEU A 64 -18.17 -11.04 -3.81
N GLY A 65 -18.41 -10.81 -5.11
CA GLY A 65 -18.95 -9.54 -5.63
C GLY A 65 -17.98 -8.36 -5.57
N GLY A 66 -16.68 -8.64 -5.43
CA GLY A 66 -15.62 -7.66 -5.41
C GLY A 66 -15.20 -7.20 -6.81
N LYS A 67 -14.21 -6.31 -6.86
CA LYS A 67 -13.55 -5.86 -8.09
C LYS A 67 -12.12 -6.36 -8.14
N TYR A 68 -11.76 -6.99 -9.25
CA TYR A 68 -10.40 -7.40 -9.59
C TYR A 68 -9.92 -6.56 -10.76
N LEU A 69 -8.84 -5.80 -10.55
CA LEU A 69 -8.39 -4.77 -11.49
C LEU A 69 -6.90 -4.90 -11.74
N SER A 70 -6.50 -4.96 -13.00
CA SER A 70 -5.09 -4.95 -13.38
C SER A 70 -4.56 -3.52 -13.45
N LEU A 71 -3.44 -3.24 -12.77
CA LEU A 71 -2.80 -1.93 -12.81
C LEU A 71 -1.85 -1.74 -14.00
N ASP A 72 -2.03 -2.51 -15.05
CA ASP A 72 -1.25 -2.43 -16.29
C ASP A 72 -2.00 -1.68 -17.43
N GLY A 73 -2.98 -0.87 -17.08
CA GLY A 73 -3.76 -0.05 -18.00
C GLY A 73 -4.91 -0.77 -18.71
N ARG A 74 -5.04 -2.09 -18.60
CA ARG A 74 -6.14 -2.86 -19.24
C ARG A 74 -7.51 -2.53 -18.66
N ASP A 75 -7.58 -2.38 -17.34
CA ASP A 75 -8.83 -2.12 -16.62
C ASP A 75 -9.01 -0.64 -16.29
N GLY A 76 -8.10 0.19 -16.75
CA GLY A 76 -8.12 1.62 -16.60
C GLY A 76 -6.89 2.22 -15.90
N ILE A 77 -6.95 3.50 -15.64
CA ILE A 77 -5.86 4.31 -15.10
C ILE A 77 -6.22 4.77 -13.68
N LEU A 78 -5.23 4.79 -12.81
CA LEU A 78 -5.25 5.47 -11.52
C LEU A 78 -4.47 6.77 -11.62
N ASN A 79 -5.17 7.88 -11.79
CA ASN A 79 -4.55 9.19 -11.89
C ASN A 79 -3.84 9.58 -10.59
N GLU A 80 -2.53 9.73 -10.62
CA GLU A 80 -1.77 10.15 -9.43
C GLU A 80 -2.02 11.61 -9.03
N PHE A 81 -2.47 12.45 -9.98
CA PHE A 81 -2.80 13.86 -9.74
C PHE A 81 -4.19 14.05 -9.12
N GLU A 82 -4.98 13.01 -8.95
CA GLU A 82 -6.25 13.07 -8.25
C GLU A 82 -6.03 13.23 -6.73
N ILE A 83 -6.63 14.28 -6.15
CA ILE A 83 -6.57 14.55 -4.71
C ILE A 83 -7.64 13.70 -4.03
N GLN A 84 -7.20 12.67 -3.33
CA GLN A 84 -8.11 11.78 -2.60
C GLN A 84 -8.73 12.49 -1.41
N LYS A 85 -10.03 12.25 -1.19
CA LYS A 85 -10.72 12.76 -0.03
C LYS A 85 -10.46 11.84 1.17
N THR A 86 -9.87 12.40 2.21
CA THR A 86 -9.80 11.82 3.55
C THR A 86 -10.82 12.52 4.46
N ASP A 87 -10.91 12.15 5.73
CA ASP A 87 -11.74 12.89 6.72
C ASP A 87 -11.05 14.15 7.24
N GLU A 88 -9.88 14.47 6.71
CA GLU A 88 -9.11 15.66 7.05
C GLU A 88 -9.68 16.90 6.33
N ASN A 89 -9.26 18.07 6.80
CA ASN A 89 -9.60 19.31 6.12
C ASN A 89 -8.87 19.44 4.76
N GLU A 90 -9.41 20.26 3.87
CA GLU A 90 -8.90 20.44 2.50
C GLU A 90 -7.40 20.80 2.47
N GLY A 91 -6.91 21.62 3.41
CA GLY A 91 -5.49 21.97 3.49
C GLY A 91 -4.60 20.77 3.85
N THR A 92 -5.05 19.90 4.75
CA THR A 92 -4.33 18.68 5.11
C THR A 92 -4.34 17.69 3.93
N CYS A 93 -5.47 17.53 3.22
CA CYS A 93 -5.54 16.71 2.01
C CYS A 93 -4.53 17.19 0.97
N TRP A 94 -4.37 18.50 0.78
CA TRP A 94 -3.36 19.07 -0.11
C TRP A 94 -1.94 18.71 0.31
N VAL A 95 -1.60 18.90 1.59
CA VAL A 95 -0.25 18.57 2.11
C VAL A 95 0.06 17.07 1.91
N GLN A 96 -0.90 16.20 2.20
CA GLN A 96 -0.78 14.76 1.98
C GLN A 96 -0.60 14.44 0.49
N HIS A 97 -1.34 15.09 -0.40
CA HIS A 97 -1.25 14.93 -1.84
C HIS A 97 0.13 15.34 -2.39
N VAL A 98 0.63 16.52 -2.01
CA VAL A 98 1.99 16.95 -2.40
C VAL A 98 3.05 16.00 -1.88
N SER A 99 2.90 15.52 -0.65
CA SER A 99 3.81 14.53 -0.06
C SER A 99 3.80 13.22 -0.85
N LYS A 100 2.61 12.75 -1.26
CA LYS A 100 2.43 11.56 -2.13
C LYS A 100 3.14 11.75 -3.46
N LEU A 101 2.86 12.84 -4.17
CA LEU A 101 3.46 13.11 -5.48
C LEU A 101 4.99 13.28 -5.39
N THR A 102 5.48 13.93 -4.32
CA THR A 102 6.92 14.10 -4.07
C THR A 102 7.60 12.75 -3.83
N ALA A 103 6.95 11.83 -3.09
CA ALA A 103 7.47 10.48 -2.88
C ALA A 103 7.50 9.69 -4.19
N ILE A 104 6.42 9.73 -4.98
CA ILE A 104 6.35 9.08 -6.29
C ILE A 104 7.43 9.62 -7.23
N TYR A 105 7.62 10.94 -7.29
CA TYR A 105 8.66 11.56 -8.09
C TYR A 105 10.06 11.09 -7.68
N ARG A 106 10.35 11.06 -6.36
CA ARG A 106 11.62 10.55 -5.83
C ARG A 106 11.86 9.09 -6.20
N LEU A 107 10.85 8.22 -6.12
CA LEU A 107 10.93 6.82 -6.53
C LEU A 107 11.24 6.70 -8.02
N ARG A 108 10.60 7.50 -8.89
CA ARG A 108 10.86 7.54 -10.33
C ARG A 108 12.26 8.03 -10.68
N ARG A 109 12.80 8.93 -9.87
CA ARG A 109 14.19 9.37 -9.96
C ARG A 109 15.19 8.42 -9.27
N GLN A 110 14.74 7.26 -8.82
CA GLN A 110 15.56 6.26 -8.11
C GLN A 110 16.37 6.87 -6.95
N ASN A 111 15.76 7.80 -6.22
CA ASN A 111 16.38 8.56 -5.13
C ASN A 111 17.61 9.42 -5.55
N GLN A 112 17.80 9.69 -6.84
CA GLN A 112 18.90 10.51 -7.35
C GLN A 112 18.60 12.01 -7.39
N CYS A 113 17.40 12.44 -6.94
CA CYS A 113 17.03 13.86 -6.87
C CYS A 113 17.47 14.51 -5.57
N GLY A 114 18.01 15.73 -5.66
CA GLY A 114 18.38 16.53 -4.50
C GLY A 114 17.21 17.26 -3.86
N GLN A 115 17.37 17.73 -2.61
CA GLN A 115 16.33 18.46 -1.89
C GLN A 115 15.84 19.72 -2.64
N ASN A 116 16.75 20.42 -3.33
CA ASN A 116 16.39 21.60 -4.12
C ASN A 116 15.46 21.26 -5.30
N GLU A 117 15.69 20.13 -5.97
CA GLU A 117 14.82 19.63 -7.04
C GLU A 117 13.44 19.28 -6.51
N LEU A 118 13.36 18.61 -5.34
CA LEU A 118 12.09 18.30 -4.69
C LEU A 118 11.31 19.56 -4.26
N ASN A 119 12.03 20.57 -3.76
CA ASN A 119 11.43 21.86 -3.41
C ASN A 119 10.88 22.58 -4.67
N THR A 120 11.64 22.55 -5.77
CA THR A 120 11.19 23.09 -7.05
C THR A 120 9.99 22.33 -7.59
N TYR A 121 10.00 21.01 -7.52
CA TYR A 121 8.86 20.17 -7.90
C TYR A 121 7.60 20.51 -7.09
N SER A 122 7.71 20.61 -5.76
CA SER A 122 6.57 20.98 -4.90
C SER A 122 6.00 22.37 -5.23
N LYS A 123 6.87 23.34 -5.57
CA LYS A 123 6.45 24.66 -6.01
C LYS A 123 5.74 24.60 -7.35
N LEU A 124 6.30 23.89 -8.31
CA LEU A 124 5.68 23.70 -9.64
C LEU A 124 4.31 23.02 -9.54
N LEU A 125 4.13 22.07 -8.62
CA LEU A 125 2.83 21.45 -8.36
C LEU A 125 1.80 22.48 -7.86
N LEU A 126 2.15 23.29 -6.87
CA LEU A 126 1.23 24.31 -6.35
C LEU A 126 0.81 25.29 -7.44
N ASP A 127 1.79 25.85 -8.16
CA ASP A 127 1.56 26.80 -9.26
C ASP A 127 0.72 26.15 -10.38
N PHE A 128 0.93 24.85 -10.65
CA PHE A 128 0.15 24.08 -11.62
C PHE A 128 -1.32 23.95 -11.21
N TYR A 129 -1.61 23.51 -9.98
CA TYR A 129 -2.98 23.35 -9.51
C TYR A 129 -3.73 24.69 -9.40
N ILE A 130 -3.00 25.78 -9.13
CA ILE A 130 -3.56 27.14 -9.22
C ILE A 130 -3.88 27.50 -10.67
N SER A 131 -2.96 27.23 -11.61
CA SER A 131 -3.16 27.53 -13.04
C SER A 131 -4.27 26.69 -13.66
N PHE A 132 -4.43 25.46 -13.19
CA PHE A 132 -5.49 24.54 -13.62
C PHE A 132 -6.86 24.90 -13.03
N GLY A 133 -6.90 25.72 -11.97
CA GLY A 133 -8.13 26.24 -11.38
C GLY A 133 -8.72 25.41 -10.23
N ILE A 134 -8.01 24.39 -9.73
CA ILE A 134 -8.40 23.60 -8.55
C ILE A 134 -8.13 24.38 -7.28
N ILE A 135 -6.96 25.00 -7.17
CA ILE A 135 -6.59 25.87 -6.04
C ILE A 135 -6.87 27.32 -6.42
N PRO A 136 -7.45 28.14 -5.52
CA PRO A 136 -7.68 29.54 -5.76
C PRO A 136 -6.40 30.29 -6.12
N LYS A 137 -6.53 31.41 -6.88
CA LYS A 137 -5.38 32.22 -7.34
C LYS A 137 -4.53 32.81 -6.21
N ASP A 138 -5.13 33.01 -5.03
CA ASP A 138 -4.41 33.50 -3.83
C ASP A 138 -3.70 32.37 -3.07
N GLY A 139 -3.77 31.13 -3.56
CA GLY A 139 -3.15 29.94 -2.97
C GLY A 139 -3.78 29.50 -1.64
N LYS A 140 -4.90 30.11 -1.21
CA LYS A 140 -5.51 29.79 0.07
C LYS A 140 -6.51 28.65 -0.05
N ILE A 141 -6.18 27.55 0.57
CA ILE A 141 -7.07 26.37 0.66
C ILE A 141 -7.86 26.49 1.96
N THR A 142 -9.19 26.55 1.85
CA THR A 142 -10.12 26.64 2.98
C THR A 142 -11.17 25.56 2.88
N GLN A 143 -11.88 25.29 3.98
CA GLN A 143 -13.00 24.32 3.97
C GLN A 143 -14.13 24.68 2.98
N GLN A 144 -14.22 25.95 2.60
CA GLN A 144 -15.23 26.42 1.64
C GLN A 144 -14.81 26.24 0.18
N THR A 145 -13.56 25.82 -0.04
CA THR A 145 -12.99 25.62 -1.38
C THR A 145 -12.67 24.13 -1.54
N PRO A 146 -13.62 23.30 -2.00
CA PRO A 146 -13.38 21.87 -2.15
C PRO A 146 -12.33 21.62 -3.24
N ILE A 147 -11.24 20.98 -2.87
CA ILE A 147 -10.17 20.56 -3.78
C ILE A 147 -10.05 19.04 -3.85
N CYS A 148 -10.61 18.33 -2.89
CA CYS A 148 -10.56 16.86 -2.82
C CYS A 148 -11.95 16.23 -3.03
N GLY A 149 -11.98 15.01 -3.57
CA GLY A 149 -13.22 14.28 -3.86
C GLY A 149 -14.08 14.89 -4.97
N LEU A 150 -13.50 15.70 -5.84
CA LEU A 150 -14.13 16.16 -7.07
C LEU A 150 -14.27 14.97 -8.04
N PRO A 151 -15.17 15.04 -9.07
CA PRO A 151 -15.18 14.07 -10.14
C PRO A 151 -13.80 13.95 -10.81
N SER A 152 -13.40 12.73 -11.19
CA SER A 152 -12.05 12.45 -11.67
C SER A 152 -11.63 13.27 -12.89
N GLU A 153 -12.59 13.63 -13.75
CA GLU A 153 -12.39 14.48 -14.93
C GLU A 153 -12.01 15.94 -14.62
N TYR A 154 -12.19 16.38 -13.38
CA TYR A 154 -11.79 17.73 -12.95
C TYR A 154 -10.32 17.81 -12.52
N TYR A 155 -9.68 16.67 -12.30
CA TYR A 155 -8.27 16.65 -11.95
C TYR A 155 -7.38 16.62 -13.18
N PRO A 156 -6.20 17.27 -13.13
CA PRO A 156 -5.27 17.24 -14.25
C PRO A 156 -4.67 15.86 -14.48
N THR A 157 -4.18 15.64 -15.68
CA THR A 157 -3.42 14.45 -16.09
C THR A 157 -1.91 14.73 -16.10
N MET A 158 -1.09 13.71 -16.37
CA MET A 158 0.36 13.91 -16.58
C MET A 158 0.63 14.78 -17.82
N SER A 159 -0.12 14.62 -18.89
CA SER A 159 -0.01 15.43 -20.09
C SER A 159 -0.33 16.91 -19.84
N ASP A 160 -1.31 17.20 -18.98
CA ASP A 160 -1.62 18.57 -18.57
C ASP A 160 -0.44 19.18 -17.79
N PHE A 161 0.15 18.42 -16.87
CA PHE A 161 1.32 18.87 -16.12
C PHE A 161 2.54 19.08 -17.02
N LEU A 162 2.80 18.18 -17.96
CA LEU A 162 3.87 18.32 -18.94
C LEU A 162 3.67 19.57 -19.81
N THR A 163 2.43 19.83 -20.26
CA THR A 163 2.08 21.03 -21.02
C THR A 163 2.35 22.30 -20.22
N TYR A 164 1.94 22.29 -18.94
CA TYR A 164 2.23 23.39 -18.02
C TYR A 164 3.75 23.61 -17.86
N LEU A 165 4.54 22.55 -17.66
CA LEU A 165 5.98 22.64 -17.49
C LEU A 165 6.66 23.25 -18.73
N ASN A 166 6.30 22.79 -19.93
CA ASN A 166 6.82 23.31 -21.18
C ASN A 166 6.56 24.82 -21.31
N LYS A 167 5.32 25.25 -21.05
CA LYS A 167 4.95 26.66 -21.08
C LYS A 167 5.73 27.46 -20.02
N ARG A 168 5.82 26.95 -18.80
CA ARG A 168 6.48 27.64 -17.69
C ARG A 168 7.97 27.85 -17.92
N ILE A 169 8.66 26.85 -18.50
CA ILE A 169 10.07 26.93 -18.85
C ILE A 169 10.27 27.96 -19.97
N GLN A 170 9.45 27.95 -21.04
CA GLN A 170 9.52 28.91 -22.13
C GLN A 170 9.28 30.36 -21.67
N GLU A 171 8.35 30.59 -20.75
CA GLU A 171 8.08 31.91 -20.18
C GLU A 171 9.24 32.42 -19.30
N TYR A 172 9.96 31.51 -18.63
CA TYR A 172 11.01 31.87 -17.69
C TYR A 172 12.39 32.05 -18.36
N GLU A 173 12.66 31.35 -19.44
CA GLU A 173 13.95 31.35 -20.16
C GLU A 173 14.42 32.74 -20.57
N PRO A 174 13.58 33.62 -21.15
CA PRO A 174 13.94 34.98 -21.51
C PRO A 174 14.20 35.92 -20.32
N SER A 175 13.61 35.64 -19.16
CA SER A 175 13.70 36.51 -17.98
C SER A 175 14.97 36.28 -17.15
N VAL A 176 15.66 35.17 -17.37
CA VAL A 176 16.79 34.72 -16.54
C VAL A 176 17.98 35.68 -16.63
N ASP A 177 18.25 36.23 -17.79
CA ASP A 177 19.41 37.12 -18.01
C ASP A 177 19.19 38.55 -17.50
N ALA A 178 17.95 38.97 -17.28
CA ALA A 178 17.60 40.34 -16.87
C ALA A 178 17.36 40.52 -15.36
N GLU A 179 16.74 39.58 -14.68
CA GLU A 179 16.25 39.78 -13.29
C GLU A 179 16.71 38.73 -12.26
N HIS A 180 17.05 37.51 -12.66
CA HIS A 180 17.14 36.38 -11.71
C HIS A 180 18.54 35.75 -11.58
N GLY A 181 19.51 36.11 -12.42
CA GLY A 181 20.90 35.66 -12.32
C GLY A 181 21.08 34.15 -12.13
N GLU A 182 22.02 33.75 -11.24
CA GLU A 182 22.33 32.35 -10.97
C GLU A 182 21.16 31.55 -10.35
N LEU A 183 20.27 32.18 -9.57
CA LEU A 183 19.13 31.52 -8.93
C LEU A 183 18.12 31.08 -9.98
N GLY A 184 17.89 31.93 -10.99
CA GLY A 184 17.00 31.63 -12.10
C GLY A 184 17.52 30.45 -12.95
N LYS A 185 18.83 30.43 -13.22
CA LYS A 185 19.47 29.32 -13.95
C LYS A 185 19.31 27.99 -13.20
N LYS A 186 19.50 28.00 -11.87
CA LYS A 186 19.31 26.79 -11.03
C LYS A 186 17.86 26.31 -11.04
N PHE A 187 16.90 27.23 -10.97
CA PHE A 187 15.47 26.87 -11.06
C PHE A 187 15.14 26.24 -12.41
N LEU A 188 15.62 26.82 -13.51
CA LEU A 188 15.40 26.27 -14.86
C LEU A 188 15.97 24.86 -15.02
N LEU A 189 17.19 24.63 -14.55
CA LEU A 189 17.79 23.29 -14.57
C LEU A 189 16.95 22.27 -13.83
N GLN A 190 16.45 22.62 -12.64
CA GLN A 190 15.61 21.72 -11.85
C GLN A 190 14.24 21.52 -12.48
N ALA A 191 13.63 22.57 -13.05
CA ALA A 191 12.37 22.48 -13.77
C ALA A 191 12.49 21.61 -15.02
N ASP A 192 13.63 21.67 -15.73
CA ASP A 192 13.91 20.83 -16.90
C ASP A 192 14.10 19.36 -16.52
N GLU A 193 14.71 19.05 -15.39
CA GLU A 193 14.78 17.66 -14.85
C GLU A 193 13.38 17.11 -14.58
N VAL A 194 12.51 17.92 -13.96
CA VAL A 194 11.10 17.55 -13.74
C VAL A 194 10.39 17.33 -15.09
N ARG A 195 10.52 18.25 -16.01
CA ARG A 195 9.92 18.17 -17.36
C ARG A 195 10.38 16.90 -18.08
N SER A 196 11.68 16.65 -18.13
CA SER A 196 12.27 15.47 -18.79
C SER A 196 11.76 14.17 -18.19
N THR A 197 11.58 14.11 -16.87
CA THR A 197 10.99 12.94 -16.20
C THR A 197 9.56 12.70 -16.67
N TYR A 198 8.70 13.73 -16.67
CA TYR A 198 7.30 13.58 -17.08
C TYR A 198 7.15 13.39 -18.61
N GLU A 199 8.02 13.96 -19.42
CA GLU A 199 8.07 13.70 -20.85
C GLU A 199 8.33 12.22 -21.15
N ASN A 200 9.28 11.61 -20.46
CA ASN A 200 9.54 10.17 -20.55
C ASN A 200 8.33 9.33 -20.13
N LEU A 201 7.66 9.69 -19.03
CA LEU A 201 6.47 8.99 -18.54
C LEU A 201 5.31 9.05 -19.53
N VAL A 202 4.98 10.23 -20.03
CA VAL A 202 3.89 10.42 -21.00
C VAL A 202 4.21 9.69 -22.29
N ARG A 203 5.44 9.82 -22.80
CA ARG A 203 5.84 9.23 -24.07
C ARG A 203 5.87 7.71 -24.07
N ASN A 204 6.45 7.10 -23.03
CA ASN A 204 6.73 5.67 -23.00
C ASN A 204 5.71 4.87 -22.20
N TYR A 205 5.03 5.50 -21.23
CA TYR A 205 4.09 4.87 -20.30
C TYR A 205 2.72 5.54 -20.25
N GLY A 206 2.41 6.42 -21.20
CA GLY A 206 1.17 7.19 -21.21
C GLY A 206 -0.09 6.33 -21.18
N SER A 207 -0.11 5.21 -21.92
CA SER A 207 -1.24 4.28 -21.89
C SER A 207 -1.51 3.65 -20.50
N LEU A 208 -0.53 3.71 -19.60
CA LEU A 208 -0.58 3.13 -18.27
C LEU A 208 -0.83 4.19 -17.19
N LEU A 209 -0.29 5.41 -17.38
CA LEU A 209 -0.18 6.42 -16.32
C LEU A 209 -0.91 7.74 -16.65
N ASP A 210 -1.14 8.04 -17.92
CA ASP A 210 -1.64 9.34 -18.36
C ASP A 210 -3.12 9.29 -18.72
N GLY A 211 -3.94 9.85 -17.86
CA GLY A 211 -5.40 9.92 -18.03
C GLY A 211 -6.10 10.16 -16.70
N HIS A 212 -7.40 10.38 -16.77
CA HIS A 212 -8.25 10.47 -15.58
C HIS A 212 -8.47 9.09 -14.97
N THR A 213 -8.72 9.05 -13.66
CA THR A 213 -9.08 7.78 -13.00
C THR A 213 -10.36 7.24 -13.62
N SER A 214 -10.23 6.15 -14.36
CA SER A 214 -11.32 5.53 -15.10
C SER A 214 -12.03 4.44 -14.32
N ILE A 215 -11.47 4.02 -13.19
CA ILE A 215 -12.01 2.95 -12.35
C ILE A 215 -13.06 3.54 -11.41
N GLN A 216 -14.33 3.31 -11.72
CA GLN A 216 -15.44 3.87 -10.95
C GLN A 216 -15.67 3.16 -9.61
N ASN A 217 -16.13 3.92 -8.60
CA ASN A 217 -16.62 3.42 -7.31
C ASN A 217 -15.63 2.57 -6.49
N ILE A 218 -14.32 2.75 -6.69
CA ILE A 218 -13.27 2.02 -5.94
C ILE A 218 -13.49 2.16 -4.43
N SER A 219 -13.80 3.37 -3.99
CA SER A 219 -13.94 3.69 -2.57
C SER A 219 -15.15 3.03 -1.90
N GLN A 220 -16.17 2.64 -2.66
CA GLN A 220 -17.39 1.99 -2.16
C GLN A 220 -17.35 0.47 -2.30
N THR A 221 -16.40 -0.05 -3.08
CA THR A 221 -16.25 -1.49 -3.31
C THR A 221 -15.76 -2.17 -2.04
N GLN A 222 -16.51 -3.15 -1.53
CA GLN A 222 -16.16 -3.87 -0.30
C GLN A 222 -14.84 -4.63 -0.47
N ILE A 223 -14.68 -5.39 -1.54
CA ILE A 223 -13.48 -6.18 -1.83
C ILE A 223 -12.85 -5.64 -3.10
N LEU A 224 -11.63 -5.15 -2.99
CA LEU A 224 -10.86 -4.62 -4.11
C LEU A 224 -9.51 -5.28 -4.18
N CYS A 225 -9.21 -5.87 -5.33
CA CYS A 225 -7.94 -6.49 -5.61
C CYS A 225 -7.25 -5.78 -6.77
N PHE A 226 -6.03 -5.34 -6.57
CA PHE A 226 -5.14 -4.89 -7.63
C PHE A 226 -4.19 -6.01 -8.02
N ASN A 227 -4.31 -6.46 -9.25
CA ASN A 227 -3.33 -7.32 -9.89
C ASN A 227 -2.12 -6.48 -10.30
N VAL A 228 -0.99 -6.77 -9.71
CA VAL A 228 0.29 -6.09 -9.97
C VAL A 228 1.30 -6.98 -10.72
N TYR A 229 0.90 -8.16 -11.16
CA TYR A 229 1.78 -9.14 -11.83
C TYR A 229 2.56 -8.56 -13.01
N THR A 230 1.88 -7.84 -13.90
CA THR A 230 2.53 -7.18 -15.05
C THR A 230 3.37 -5.98 -14.60
N VAL A 231 2.88 -5.22 -13.61
CA VAL A 231 3.57 -4.04 -13.07
C VAL A 231 4.92 -4.40 -12.47
N LEU A 232 5.02 -5.54 -11.77
CA LEU A 232 6.27 -6.02 -11.18
C LEU A 232 7.36 -6.39 -12.20
N LYS A 233 7.01 -6.48 -13.49
CA LYS A 233 7.96 -6.73 -14.60
C LYS A 233 8.46 -5.46 -15.25
N LEU A 234 7.89 -4.31 -14.91
CA LEU A 234 8.33 -3.01 -15.41
C LEU A 234 9.64 -2.58 -14.73
N GLU A 235 10.25 -1.53 -15.26
CA GLU A 235 11.39 -0.91 -14.63
C GLU A 235 11.07 -0.52 -13.17
N PRO A 236 12.00 -0.72 -12.21
CA PRO A 236 11.75 -0.45 -10.79
C PRO A 236 11.23 0.97 -10.52
N ALA A 237 11.69 1.95 -11.27
CA ALA A 237 11.26 3.35 -11.16
C ALA A 237 9.76 3.53 -11.48
N ILE A 238 9.26 2.83 -12.49
CA ILE A 238 7.85 2.87 -12.91
C ILE A 238 6.99 2.04 -11.95
N CYS A 239 7.43 0.81 -11.69
CA CYS A 239 6.76 -0.11 -10.78
C CYS A 239 6.54 0.53 -9.40
N SER A 240 7.58 1.12 -8.80
CA SER A 240 7.51 1.72 -7.46
C SER A 240 6.50 2.87 -7.38
N GLY A 241 6.43 3.71 -8.41
CA GLY A 241 5.46 4.82 -8.45
C GLY A 241 4.01 4.32 -8.49
N ILE A 242 3.72 3.30 -9.31
CA ILE A 242 2.39 2.68 -9.40
C ILE A 242 2.00 2.03 -8.08
N LEU A 243 2.90 1.22 -7.51
CA LEU A 243 2.67 0.55 -6.24
C LEU A 243 2.45 1.55 -5.09
N TYR A 244 3.24 2.61 -5.05
CA TYR A 244 3.09 3.66 -4.03
C TYR A 244 1.74 4.36 -4.15
N ASN A 245 1.30 4.71 -5.37
CA ASN A 245 -0.02 5.31 -5.60
C ASN A 245 -1.16 4.38 -5.15
N ALA A 246 -1.09 3.09 -5.49
CA ALA A 246 -2.07 2.09 -5.08
C ALA A 246 -2.12 1.90 -3.56
N LEU A 247 -0.96 1.87 -2.90
CA LEU A 247 -0.87 1.77 -1.44
C LEU A 247 -1.44 3.00 -0.75
N MET A 248 -1.15 4.20 -1.26
CA MET A 248 -1.72 5.43 -0.70
C MET A 248 -3.24 5.44 -0.83
N MET A 249 -3.79 4.96 -1.95
CA MET A 249 -5.23 4.85 -2.11
C MET A 249 -5.86 3.86 -1.10
N TYR A 250 -5.21 2.74 -0.82
CA TYR A 250 -5.66 1.80 0.22
C TYR A 250 -5.59 2.44 1.61
N TRP A 251 -4.52 3.19 1.89
CA TRP A 251 -4.36 3.93 3.13
C TRP A 251 -5.46 4.97 3.34
N ASP A 252 -5.68 5.82 2.34
CA ASP A 252 -6.70 6.88 2.40
C ASP A 252 -8.11 6.29 2.62
N HIS A 253 -8.38 5.12 2.00
CA HIS A 253 -9.62 4.40 2.25
C HIS A 253 -9.72 3.92 3.71
N CYS A 254 -8.67 3.30 4.26
CA CYS A 254 -8.65 2.83 5.65
C CYS A 254 -8.85 3.97 6.64
N VAL A 255 -8.19 5.11 6.42
CA VAL A 255 -8.34 6.32 7.24
C VAL A 255 -9.78 6.81 7.20
N ARG A 256 -10.35 6.97 6.00
CA ARG A 256 -11.72 7.47 5.83
C ARG A 256 -12.76 6.59 6.51
N VAL A 257 -12.71 5.26 6.27
CA VAL A 257 -13.66 4.33 6.89
C VAL A 257 -13.46 4.31 8.40
N GLY A 258 -12.22 4.19 8.84
CA GLY A 258 -11.89 4.09 10.26
C GLY A 258 -12.23 5.35 11.06
N SER A 259 -11.98 6.54 10.53
CA SER A 259 -12.37 7.81 11.17
C SER A 259 -13.89 7.89 11.34
N ARG A 260 -14.65 7.50 10.29
CA ARG A 260 -16.12 7.45 10.38
C ARG A 260 -16.58 6.46 11.45
N MET A 261 -16.04 5.24 11.45
CA MET A 261 -16.39 4.23 12.46
C MET A 261 -16.03 4.69 13.87
N LYS A 262 -14.87 5.35 14.03
CA LYS A 262 -14.42 5.91 15.30
C LYS A 262 -15.39 6.97 15.81
N ALA A 263 -15.80 7.91 14.96
CA ALA A 263 -16.77 8.95 15.33
C ALA A 263 -18.11 8.34 15.80
N LEU A 264 -18.66 7.38 15.04
CA LEU A 264 -19.89 6.69 15.40
C LEU A 264 -19.78 5.93 16.73
N TYR A 265 -18.66 5.26 16.95
CA TYR A 265 -18.41 4.50 18.18
C TYR A 265 -18.22 5.42 19.40
N GLU A 266 -17.42 6.49 19.28
CA GLU A 266 -17.19 7.47 20.36
C GLU A 266 -18.48 8.22 20.73
N ASN A 267 -19.33 8.51 19.73
CA ASN A 267 -20.66 9.10 19.95
C ASN A 267 -21.70 8.08 20.46
N ARG A 268 -21.33 6.80 20.62
CA ARG A 268 -22.23 5.70 21.04
C ARG A 268 -23.40 5.46 20.08
N GLU A 269 -23.23 5.76 18.81
CA GLU A 269 -24.22 5.51 17.76
C GLU A 269 -24.18 4.06 17.28
N ILE A 270 -23.01 3.39 17.45
CA ILE A 270 -22.82 1.96 17.16
C ILE A 270 -22.16 1.24 18.32
N ALA A 271 -22.38 -0.07 18.45
CA ALA A 271 -21.65 -0.92 19.39
C ALA A 271 -20.33 -1.42 18.78
N GLU A 272 -19.41 -1.91 19.62
CA GLU A 272 -18.11 -2.44 19.17
C GLU A 272 -18.24 -3.52 18.10
N ARG A 273 -19.26 -4.38 18.21
CA ARG A 273 -19.53 -5.45 17.23
C ARG A 273 -20.00 -4.96 15.86
N ASP A 274 -20.45 -3.71 15.77
CA ASP A 274 -20.98 -3.09 14.55
C ASP A 274 -19.91 -2.26 13.82
N ILE A 275 -18.68 -2.25 14.36
CA ILE A 275 -17.55 -1.57 13.73
C ILE A 275 -17.15 -2.31 12.47
N ILE A 276 -17.14 -1.60 11.34
CA ILE A 276 -16.62 -2.10 10.07
C ILE A 276 -15.11 -1.89 10.05
N HIS A 277 -14.39 -2.98 9.82
CA HIS A 277 -12.93 -2.98 9.75
C HIS A 277 -12.43 -2.89 8.30
N SER A 278 -11.15 -2.63 8.14
CA SER A 278 -10.47 -2.69 6.85
C SER A 278 -9.22 -3.56 6.96
N MET A 279 -9.08 -4.53 6.06
CA MET A 279 -7.93 -5.42 5.97
C MET A 279 -7.20 -5.21 4.65
N VAL A 280 -5.90 -4.89 4.73
CA VAL A 280 -5.01 -4.83 3.57
C VAL A 280 -4.21 -6.13 3.52
N ILE A 281 -4.22 -6.81 2.39
CA ILE A 281 -3.48 -8.06 2.19
C ILE A 281 -2.43 -7.85 1.11
N MET A 282 -1.21 -8.23 1.43
CA MET A 282 -0.07 -8.21 0.52
C MET A 282 0.50 -9.61 0.41
N ASP A 283 0.09 -10.34 -0.61
CA ASP A 283 0.70 -11.64 -0.90
C ASP A 283 2.06 -11.44 -1.57
N GLU A 284 2.95 -12.41 -1.43
CA GLU A 284 4.34 -12.36 -1.89
C GLU A 284 4.99 -11.00 -1.63
N SER A 285 4.81 -10.52 -0.40
CA SER A 285 5.19 -9.16 0.03
C SER A 285 6.67 -8.83 -0.20
N HIS A 286 7.55 -9.83 -0.32
CA HIS A 286 8.97 -9.66 -0.65
C HIS A 286 9.21 -8.98 -2.01
N HIS A 287 8.26 -9.04 -2.94
CA HIS A 287 8.34 -8.31 -4.21
C HIS A 287 8.25 -6.80 -4.03
N ILE A 288 7.60 -6.34 -2.96
CA ILE A 288 7.36 -4.93 -2.68
C ILE A 288 8.19 -4.47 -1.47
N LEU A 289 8.32 -5.35 -0.47
CA LEU A 289 9.08 -5.07 0.76
C LEU A 289 10.55 -5.46 0.58
N ASN A 290 11.28 -4.67 -0.18
CA ASN A 290 12.71 -4.87 -0.39
C ASN A 290 13.45 -3.54 -0.49
N ALA A 291 14.78 -3.58 -0.53
CA ALA A 291 15.64 -2.41 -0.54
C ALA A 291 15.44 -1.48 -1.77
N GLN A 292 14.90 -2.00 -2.89
CA GLN A 292 14.63 -1.18 -4.08
C GLN A 292 13.45 -0.23 -3.88
N PHE A 293 12.52 -0.56 -2.98
CA PHE A 293 11.28 0.18 -2.73
C PHE A 293 11.23 0.79 -1.32
N VAL A 294 12.34 1.35 -0.85
CA VAL A 294 12.50 1.83 0.54
C VAL A 294 11.41 2.83 0.96
N ASP A 295 10.95 3.70 0.08
CA ASP A 295 9.89 4.65 0.42
C ASP A 295 8.51 3.95 0.54
N CYS A 296 8.26 2.88 -0.24
CA CYS A 296 7.10 2.01 -0.02
C CYS A 296 7.17 1.33 1.35
N VAL A 297 8.34 0.80 1.72
CA VAL A 297 8.56 0.17 3.04
C VAL A 297 8.32 1.16 4.18
N ARG A 298 8.86 2.38 4.07
CA ARG A 298 8.64 3.45 5.05
C ARG A 298 7.17 3.80 5.19
N GLN A 299 6.47 3.95 4.06
CA GLN A 299 5.04 4.24 4.07
C GLN A 299 4.25 3.11 4.72
N MET A 300 4.54 1.86 4.40
CA MET A 300 3.90 0.71 5.04
C MET A 300 4.18 0.64 6.54
N THR A 301 5.37 1.03 6.97
CA THR A 301 5.70 1.10 8.41
C THR A 301 4.83 2.14 9.11
N VAL A 302 4.59 3.30 8.48
CA VAL A 302 3.66 4.31 8.99
C VAL A 302 2.25 3.74 9.05
N MET A 303 1.78 3.12 7.96
CA MET A 303 0.46 2.48 7.91
C MET A 303 0.29 1.43 9.00
N ALA A 304 1.23 0.50 9.14
CA ALA A 304 1.17 -0.57 10.14
C ALA A 304 1.12 -0.05 11.59
N ARG A 305 1.77 1.08 11.89
CA ARG A 305 1.72 1.73 13.20
C ARG A 305 0.39 2.42 13.48
N GLU A 306 -0.18 3.05 12.46
CA GLU A 306 -1.35 3.92 12.59
C GLU A 306 -2.68 3.17 12.36
N MET A 307 -2.69 2.10 11.58
CA MET A 307 -3.90 1.38 11.13
C MET A 307 -4.85 1.00 12.27
N ARG A 308 -4.31 0.63 13.42
CA ARG A 308 -5.11 0.31 14.60
C ARG A 308 -6.05 1.44 15.03
N LYS A 309 -5.64 2.70 14.85
CA LYS A 309 -6.45 3.88 15.19
C LYS A 309 -7.70 3.98 14.32
N TYR A 310 -7.64 3.35 13.15
CA TYR A 310 -8.67 3.35 12.12
C TYR A 310 -9.35 2.00 11.97
N PHE A 311 -9.33 1.16 13.01
CA PHE A 311 -9.90 -0.19 12.99
C PHE A 311 -9.44 -1.02 11.79
N SER A 312 -8.19 -0.83 11.38
CA SER A 312 -7.62 -1.47 10.20
C SER A 312 -6.39 -2.28 10.55
N GLY A 313 -6.08 -3.27 9.72
CA GLY A 313 -4.90 -4.11 9.84
C GLY A 313 -4.30 -4.46 8.50
N ILE A 314 -3.02 -4.86 8.49
CA ILE A 314 -2.31 -5.29 7.30
C ILE A 314 -1.76 -6.70 7.49
N VAL A 315 -1.93 -7.54 6.46
CA VAL A 315 -1.42 -8.90 6.40
C VAL A 315 -0.33 -8.96 5.35
N PHE A 316 0.88 -9.25 5.78
CA PHE A 316 2.02 -9.50 4.91
C PHE A 316 2.23 -11.00 4.78
N ALA A 317 2.29 -11.50 3.55
CA ALA A 317 2.55 -12.91 3.30
C ALA A 317 3.77 -13.09 2.39
N THR A 318 4.60 -14.09 2.71
CA THR A 318 5.77 -14.46 1.91
C THR A 318 6.10 -15.93 2.06
N GLN A 319 6.91 -16.47 1.17
CA GLN A 319 7.23 -17.89 1.17
C GLN A 319 8.25 -18.24 2.26
N LEU A 320 9.33 -17.48 2.38
CA LEU A 320 10.42 -17.79 3.30
C LEU A 320 10.59 -16.68 4.34
N ILE A 321 10.79 -17.11 5.59
CA ILE A 321 11.13 -16.19 6.67
C ILE A 321 12.46 -15.47 6.38
N THR A 322 13.40 -16.17 5.76
CA THR A 322 14.73 -15.66 5.42
C THR A 322 14.71 -14.56 4.33
N ASP A 323 13.64 -14.44 3.55
CA ASP A 323 13.53 -13.39 2.53
C ASP A 323 13.46 -12.00 3.14
N ASN A 324 12.86 -11.89 4.31
CA ASN A 324 12.58 -10.62 4.97
C ASN A 324 13.35 -10.43 6.28
N LEU A 325 13.81 -11.51 6.91
CA LEU A 325 14.54 -11.47 8.17
C LEU A 325 15.98 -11.92 7.93
N LYS A 326 16.88 -10.97 7.68
CA LYS A 326 18.31 -11.21 7.56
C LYS A 326 19.01 -11.02 8.90
N GLY A 327 20.23 -11.61 9.05
CA GLY A 327 21.02 -11.54 10.26
C GLY A 327 21.57 -10.13 10.60
N ASP A 328 22.45 -10.03 11.57
CA ASP A 328 22.91 -8.79 12.21
C ASP A 328 23.64 -7.80 11.29
N ASN A 329 24.05 -8.20 10.07
CA ASN A 329 24.69 -7.35 9.05
C ASN A 329 23.71 -6.72 8.06
N ALA A 330 22.45 -6.56 8.44
CA ALA A 330 21.43 -5.97 7.58
C ALA A 330 21.72 -4.50 7.26
N SER A 331 21.50 -4.09 5.99
CA SER A 331 21.55 -2.69 5.58
C SER A 331 20.47 -1.85 6.29
N THR A 332 20.55 -0.52 6.17
CA THR A 332 19.52 0.37 6.74
C THR A 332 18.14 0.08 6.18
N GLU A 333 18.06 -0.25 4.89
CA GLU A 333 16.84 -0.59 4.17
C GLU A 333 16.27 -1.93 4.65
N GLU A 334 17.13 -2.92 4.84
CA GLU A 334 16.74 -4.24 5.38
C GLU A 334 16.25 -4.13 6.81
N LYS A 335 16.84 -3.25 7.62
CA LYS A 335 16.33 -2.95 8.98
C LYS A 335 14.94 -2.34 8.95
N ALA A 336 14.65 -1.45 8.00
CA ALA A 336 13.31 -0.87 7.86
C ALA A 336 12.24 -1.95 7.56
N VAL A 337 12.57 -2.97 6.78
CA VAL A 337 11.70 -4.13 6.55
C VAL A 337 11.51 -4.94 7.84
N GLN A 338 12.59 -5.17 8.61
CA GLN A 338 12.49 -5.88 9.89
C GLN A 338 11.61 -5.13 10.89
N ASP A 339 11.80 -3.81 11.02
CA ASP A 339 10.98 -2.96 11.91
C ASP A 339 9.48 -3.06 11.57
N LEU A 340 9.15 -3.18 10.28
CA LEU A 340 7.77 -3.37 9.83
C LEU A 340 7.20 -4.70 10.33
N PHE A 341 7.98 -5.79 10.27
CA PHE A 341 7.53 -7.11 10.71
C PHE A 341 7.39 -7.22 12.23
N ASP A 342 8.15 -6.43 12.99
CA ASP A 342 8.03 -6.37 14.46
C ASP A 342 6.70 -5.74 14.92
N LEU A 343 6.02 -4.99 14.04
CA LEU A 343 4.71 -4.41 14.32
C LEU A 343 3.55 -5.42 14.23
N ALA A 344 3.80 -6.66 13.79
CA ALA A 344 2.77 -7.67 13.67
C ALA A 344 2.49 -8.37 15.01
N THR A 345 1.24 -8.34 15.43
CA THR A 345 0.76 -9.05 16.64
C THR A 345 0.51 -10.53 16.36
N TYR A 346 0.12 -10.84 15.12
CA TYR A 346 -0.19 -12.20 14.71
C TYR A 346 0.88 -12.75 13.77
N ARG A 347 1.27 -14.00 13.97
CA ARG A 347 2.18 -14.70 13.06
C ARG A 347 1.63 -16.07 12.76
N PHE A 348 1.53 -16.38 11.48
CA PHE A 348 1.13 -17.68 10.95
C PHE A 348 2.35 -18.27 10.25
N ILE A 349 2.98 -19.25 10.87
CA ILE A 349 4.15 -19.91 10.31
C ILE A 349 3.74 -21.30 9.86
N GLY A 350 3.54 -21.46 8.55
CA GLY A 350 3.36 -22.76 7.91
C GLY A 350 4.69 -23.49 7.77
N LYS A 351 4.68 -24.62 7.06
CA LYS A 351 5.89 -25.39 6.80
C LYS A 351 7.02 -24.53 6.23
N GLN A 352 8.20 -24.62 6.85
CA GLN A 352 9.43 -23.96 6.43
C GLN A 352 10.58 -24.98 6.39
N THR A 353 11.70 -24.64 5.75
CA THR A 353 12.94 -25.42 5.87
C THR A 353 13.54 -25.26 7.26
N ALA A 354 14.33 -26.23 7.72
CA ALA A 354 14.97 -26.16 9.05
C ALA A 354 15.93 -24.95 9.20
N THR A 355 16.33 -24.33 8.10
CA THR A 355 17.15 -23.10 8.09
C THR A 355 16.43 -21.88 8.69
N CYS A 356 15.10 -21.94 8.86
CA CYS A 356 14.34 -20.89 9.53
C CYS A 356 14.57 -20.84 11.04
N ILE A 357 14.97 -21.97 11.68
CA ILE A 357 15.06 -22.09 13.14
C ILE A 357 16.02 -21.06 13.74
N PRO A 358 17.30 -20.96 13.31
CA PRO A 358 18.20 -19.96 13.86
C PRO A 358 17.71 -18.51 13.65
N VAL A 359 16.99 -18.25 12.55
CA VAL A 359 16.41 -16.93 12.28
C VAL A 359 15.30 -16.61 13.26
N LEU A 360 14.40 -17.57 13.52
CA LEU A 360 13.32 -17.41 14.51
C LEU A 360 13.85 -17.23 15.93
N GLU A 361 14.85 -18.00 16.33
CA GLU A 361 15.50 -17.88 17.64
C GLU A 361 16.16 -16.49 17.82
N SER A 362 16.89 -16.03 16.80
CA SER A 362 17.57 -14.73 16.84
C SER A 362 16.59 -13.56 16.86
N LYS A 363 15.52 -13.63 16.07
CA LYS A 363 14.57 -12.50 15.88
C LYS A 363 13.46 -12.46 16.92
N PHE A 364 13.08 -13.61 17.45
CA PHE A 364 11.99 -13.73 18.43
C PHE A 364 12.46 -14.53 19.68
N PRO A 365 13.49 -14.04 20.39
CA PRO A 365 14.08 -14.77 21.51
C PRO A 365 13.04 -15.05 22.60
N GLY A 366 12.92 -16.32 22.98
CA GLY A 366 12.00 -16.76 24.02
C GLY A 366 10.51 -16.79 23.61
N MET A 367 10.17 -16.50 22.35
CA MET A 367 8.78 -16.54 21.86
C MET A 367 8.33 -17.97 21.57
N TYR A 368 9.23 -18.83 21.11
CA TYR A 368 8.96 -20.22 20.77
C TYR A 368 9.78 -21.15 21.66
N THR A 369 9.17 -22.25 22.10
CA THR A 369 9.90 -23.35 22.72
C THR A 369 10.69 -24.12 21.67
N GLU A 370 11.71 -24.85 22.10
CA GLU A 370 12.50 -25.70 21.21
C GLU A 370 11.61 -26.72 20.47
N THR A 371 10.64 -27.32 21.13
CA THR A 371 9.68 -28.25 20.54
C THR A 371 8.84 -27.55 19.42
N GLU A 372 8.36 -26.34 19.63
CA GLU A 372 7.60 -25.59 18.65
C GLU A 372 8.46 -25.25 17.43
N LEU A 373 9.71 -24.84 17.62
CA LEU A 373 10.63 -24.54 16.52
C LEU A 373 10.90 -25.76 15.65
N TYR A 374 11.23 -26.90 16.26
CA TYR A 374 11.49 -28.16 15.54
C TYR A 374 10.22 -28.75 14.91
N ARG A 375 9.03 -28.35 15.35
CA ARG A 375 7.75 -28.76 14.76
C ARG A 375 7.50 -28.08 13.40
N ILE A 376 7.93 -26.83 13.20
CA ILE A 376 7.67 -26.02 11.99
C ILE A 376 8.09 -26.74 10.69
N PRO A 377 9.30 -27.32 10.55
CA PRO A 377 9.68 -28.01 9.32
C PRO A 377 8.85 -29.27 9.01
N SER A 378 8.20 -29.84 10.01
CA SER A 378 7.39 -31.06 9.92
C SER A 378 5.89 -30.80 9.83
N LEU A 379 5.44 -29.56 9.74
CA LEU A 379 4.03 -29.23 9.60
C LEU A 379 3.44 -29.78 8.30
N ASP A 380 2.21 -30.26 8.38
CA ASP A 380 1.43 -30.69 7.22
C ASP A 380 0.92 -29.49 6.42
N MET A 381 0.50 -29.72 5.17
CA MET A 381 -0.21 -28.72 4.38
C MET A 381 -1.47 -28.23 5.12
N GLY A 382 -1.67 -26.92 5.17
CA GLY A 382 -2.76 -26.28 5.87
C GLY A 382 -2.60 -26.19 7.38
N SER A 383 -1.47 -26.69 7.95
CA SER A 383 -1.12 -26.53 9.36
C SER A 383 -0.15 -25.36 9.54
N PHE A 384 -0.40 -24.56 10.58
CA PHE A 384 0.40 -23.38 10.91
C PHE A 384 0.67 -23.34 12.42
N MET A 385 1.88 -22.95 12.77
CA MET A 385 2.17 -22.43 14.12
C MET A 385 1.64 -20.98 14.17
N VAL A 386 0.60 -20.79 14.96
CA VAL A 386 -0.07 -19.47 15.06
C VAL A 386 0.33 -18.81 16.37
N THR A 387 0.96 -17.66 16.28
CA THR A 387 1.24 -16.79 17.44
C THR A 387 0.18 -15.68 17.49
N ALA A 388 -0.44 -15.51 18.64
CA ALA A 388 -1.39 -14.44 18.90
C ALA A 388 -1.04 -13.74 20.24
N GLY A 389 -0.29 -12.65 20.16
CA GLY A 389 0.31 -12.01 21.32
C GLY A 389 1.44 -12.87 21.90
N ASP A 390 1.21 -13.49 23.07
CA ASP A 390 2.17 -14.36 23.77
C ASP A 390 1.80 -15.85 23.75
N GLN A 391 0.82 -16.23 22.97
CA GLN A 391 0.33 -17.61 22.87
C GLN A 391 0.66 -18.22 21.53
N ASN A 392 1.22 -19.42 21.54
CA ASN A 392 1.48 -20.22 20.35
C ASN A 392 0.54 -21.42 20.32
N LEU A 393 -0.02 -21.70 19.16
CA LEU A 393 -0.90 -22.85 18.93
C LEU A 393 -0.62 -23.44 17.54
N GLU A 394 -0.52 -24.77 17.46
CA GLU A 394 -0.57 -25.45 16.17
C GLU A 394 -2.04 -25.55 15.73
N VAL A 395 -2.37 -24.92 14.60
CA VAL A 395 -3.73 -24.87 14.06
C VAL A 395 -3.74 -25.43 12.65
N LYS A 396 -4.69 -26.31 12.34
CA LYS A 396 -4.96 -26.78 10.98
C LYS A 396 -6.20 -26.12 10.43
N PHE A 397 -6.06 -25.46 9.31
CA PHE A 397 -7.16 -24.84 8.58
C PHE A 397 -7.78 -25.86 7.62
N PHE A 398 -9.09 -25.99 7.72
CA PHE A 398 -9.87 -26.85 6.82
C PHE A 398 -10.66 -25.97 5.85
N ILE A 399 -10.76 -26.45 4.62
CA ILE A 399 -11.59 -25.88 3.58
C ILE A 399 -12.64 -26.92 3.16
N THR A 400 -13.81 -26.46 2.75
CA THR A 400 -14.86 -27.27 2.14
C THR A 400 -14.54 -27.57 0.68
N GLU A 401 -15.24 -28.53 0.07
CA GLU A 401 -15.11 -28.79 -1.37
C GLU A 401 -15.44 -27.54 -2.21
N THR A 402 -16.45 -26.76 -1.81
CA THR A 402 -16.81 -25.52 -2.48
C THR A 402 -15.69 -24.49 -2.41
N GLU A 403 -15.06 -24.33 -1.24
CA GLU A 403 -13.91 -23.44 -1.06
C GLU A 403 -12.68 -23.94 -1.84
N ASP A 404 -12.49 -25.26 -1.94
CA ASP A 404 -11.36 -25.82 -2.72
C ASP A 404 -11.48 -25.45 -4.22
N HIS A 405 -12.70 -25.50 -4.76
CA HIS A 405 -12.99 -25.02 -6.12
C HIS A 405 -12.80 -23.51 -6.26
N LEU A 406 -13.30 -22.74 -5.28
CA LEU A 406 -13.23 -21.28 -5.29
C LEU A 406 -11.79 -20.77 -5.09
N PHE A 407 -11.01 -21.48 -4.30
CA PHE A 407 -9.61 -21.12 -4.00
C PHE A 407 -8.64 -21.70 -5.03
N ALA A 408 -9.10 -22.48 -6.01
CA ALA A 408 -8.31 -22.98 -7.10
C ALA A 408 -7.73 -21.83 -7.92
N GLY A 409 -6.43 -21.81 -8.12
CA GLY A 409 -5.72 -20.72 -8.82
C GLY A 409 -4.22 -20.71 -8.50
N GLY A 410 -3.77 -21.48 -7.53
CA GLY A 410 -2.38 -21.57 -7.09
C GLY A 410 -1.85 -23.01 -7.06
N ARG A 411 -2.34 -23.88 -7.93
CA ARG A 411 -1.85 -25.27 -8.05
C ARG A 411 -0.97 -25.46 -9.27
#